data_ffc8f6aa52f86a963de4ca389c87257b
#
_entry.id   ffc8f6aa52f86a963de4ca389c87257b
#
_cell.length_a   1.000
_cell.length_b   1.000
_cell.length_c   1.000
_cell.angle_alpha   90.00
_cell.angle_beta   90.00
_cell.angle_gamma   90.00
#
_symmetry.space_group_name_H-M   'P 1'
#
loop_
_entity.id
_entity.type
_entity.pdbx_description
1 polymer ?
#
loop_
_entity_poly.entity_id
_entity_poly.type
_entity_poly.pdbx_seq_one_letter_code
_entity_poly.pdbx_strand_id
1 'polypeptide(L)'
;MSDFDPNKKVYKAQGGSFSIIDLLHSFADPELEVDGISRISDLHMKVGEPVRYRYDGDLETIEGGEPLTEEILRELIFPLISQSQRQSLIDNPQLDIDSGYSWEEKKINFRLNIFHDRDGMACVMRMLPKHIPEIDEIGFMNAKVWQDITELKQGLVLVTGVTGSGKSTTIASIIDYINKSRKARIITLEDPIEYIFSSEQSLISQRELGKNLIDFPNGLRSALRENPDIIYVGEIRDATTAQLALSAAETGHLVLSTLHT
;
A
#
# COMPACT_ATOMS: atom_id res chain seq x y z
N MET A 1 25.50 -12.24 -12.22
CA MET A 1 24.34 -11.43 -11.87
C MET A 1 24.80 -10.50 -10.77
N SER A 2 24.88 -9.20 -10.97
CA SER A 2 25.18 -8.28 -9.87
C SER A 2 23.95 -8.24 -8.97
N ASP A 3 24.04 -8.86 -7.82
CA ASP A 3 23.02 -8.70 -6.80
C ASP A 3 23.12 -7.26 -6.31
N PHE A 4 22.08 -6.47 -6.55
CA PHE A 4 21.96 -5.13 -5.98
C PHE A 4 21.79 -5.28 -4.48
N ASP A 5 22.67 -4.62 -3.71
CA ASP A 5 22.68 -4.67 -2.25
C ASP A 5 21.97 -3.43 -1.68
N PRO A 6 20.86 -3.58 -0.94
CA PRO A 6 20.15 -2.45 -0.36
C PRO A 6 20.97 -1.68 0.70
N ASN A 7 22.04 -2.29 1.22
CA ASN A 7 22.95 -1.65 2.18
C ASN A 7 24.17 -0.99 1.53
N LYS A 8 24.29 -1.04 0.20
CA LYS A 8 25.39 -0.39 -0.52
C LYS A 8 25.28 1.13 -0.41
N LYS A 9 26.27 1.76 0.17
CA LYS A 9 26.34 3.22 0.37
C LYS A 9 26.78 3.92 -0.91
N VAL A 10 25.85 4.55 -1.62
CA VAL A 10 26.10 5.17 -2.92
C VAL A 10 25.68 6.63 -3.00
N TYR A 11 24.75 7.09 -2.16
CA TYR A 11 24.28 8.46 -2.15
C TYR A 11 25.05 9.31 -1.14
N LYS A 12 25.53 10.48 -1.56
CA LYS A 12 26.30 11.39 -0.71
C LYS A 12 25.44 12.55 -0.21
N ALA A 13 25.51 12.81 1.09
CA ALA A 13 24.90 13.94 1.75
C ALA A 13 25.72 14.35 2.98
N GLN A 14 25.27 15.36 3.72
CA GLN A 14 25.92 15.74 4.98
C GLN A 14 25.94 14.53 5.92
N GLY A 15 27.09 14.25 6.51
CA GLY A 15 27.30 13.10 7.38
C GLY A 15 27.85 11.86 6.70
N GLY A 16 27.96 11.81 5.36
CA GLY A 16 28.64 10.72 4.65
C GLY A 16 27.90 10.16 3.45
N SER A 17 28.11 8.86 3.21
CA SER A 17 27.41 8.14 2.14
C SER A 17 26.31 7.25 2.71
N PHE A 18 25.17 7.22 2.03
CA PHE A 18 23.95 6.55 2.45
C PHE A 18 23.56 5.44 1.46
N SER A 19 23.05 4.35 1.97
CA SER A 19 22.33 3.32 1.23
C SER A 19 20.84 3.64 1.18
N ILE A 20 20.04 2.87 0.43
CA ILE A 20 18.58 3.03 0.49
C ILE A 20 18.05 2.72 1.88
N ILE A 21 18.59 1.72 2.56
CA ILE A 21 18.18 1.38 3.93
C ILE A 21 18.49 2.53 4.90
N ASP A 22 19.66 3.18 4.77
CA ASP A 22 19.97 4.36 5.59
C ASP A 22 18.95 5.50 5.37
N LEU A 23 18.53 5.73 4.12
CA LEU A 23 17.49 6.72 3.80
C LEU A 23 16.12 6.34 4.38
N LEU A 24 15.79 5.06 4.41
CA LEU A 24 14.52 4.59 4.99
C LEU A 24 14.50 4.65 6.52
N HIS A 25 15.66 4.72 7.19
CA HIS A 25 15.71 4.82 8.65
C HIS A 25 14.95 6.03 9.20
N SER A 26 14.88 7.13 8.46
CA SER A 26 14.11 8.32 8.87
C SER A 26 12.62 8.03 9.07
N PHE A 27 12.04 7.05 8.35
CA PHE A 27 10.64 6.62 8.51
C PHE A 27 10.42 5.76 9.78
N ALA A 28 11.48 5.23 10.35
CA ALA A 28 11.46 4.41 11.56
C ALA A 28 11.96 5.16 12.79
N ASP A 29 12.26 6.45 12.66
CA ASP A 29 12.77 7.29 13.74
C ASP A 29 11.63 7.65 14.71
N PRO A 30 11.68 7.22 15.98
CA PRO A 30 10.64 7.56 16.95
C PRO A 30 10.54 9.07 17.25
N GLU A 31 11.61 9.85 17.03
CA GLU A 31 11.61 11.30 17.22
C GLU A 31 10.80 12.01 16.12
N LEU A 32 10.60 11.35 15.00
CA LEU A 32 9.80 11.83 13.87
C LEU A 32 8.37 11.24 13.85
N GLU A 33 7.93 10.66 14.96
CA GLU A 33 6.59 10.09 15.11
C GLU A 33 5.78 10.89 16.15
N VAL A 34 4.57 11.29 15.79
CA VAL A 34 3.61 11.97 16.68
C VAL A 34 2.32 11.18 16.68
N ASP A 35 1.86 10.75 17.85
CA ASP A 35 0.64 9.96 18.04
C ASP A 35 0.59 8.68 17.17
N GLY A 36 1.74 8.03 16.98
CA GLY A 36 1.85 6.82 16.15
C GLY A 36 1.90 7.08 14.64
N ILE A 37 1.93 8.34 14.22
CA ILE A 37 2.00 8.76 12.81
C ILE A 37 3.38 9.36 12.54
N SER A 38 4.07 8.84 11.53
CA SER A 38 5.34 9.42 11.10
C SER A 38 5.11 10.78 10.45
N ARG A 39 5.94 11.76 10.80
CA ARG A 39 5.97 13.08 10.15
C ARG A 39 6.50 13.02 8.73
N ILE A 40 7.21 11.92 8.36
CA ILE A 40 7.67 11.66 7.00
C ILE A 40 6.72 10.70 6.32
N SER A 41 6.11 11.12 5.21
CA SER A 41 5.18 10.32 4.44
C SER A 41 5.78 9.72 3.16
N ASP A 42 6.66 10.45 2.49
CA ASP A 42 7.20 10.05 1.18
C ASP A 42 8.69 10.35 1.08
N LEU A 43 9.40 9.51 0.31
CA LEU A 43 10.77 9.72 -0.16
C LEU A 43 10.72 9.94 -1.67
N HIS A 44 11.27 11.06 -2.11
CA HIS A 44 11.34 11.45 -3.52
C HIS A 44 12.78 11.39 -4.01
N MET A 45 13.01 10.65 -5.06
CA MET A 45 14.29 10.46 -5.72
C MET A 45 14.12 10.71 -7.23
N LYS A 46 14.92 11.60 -7.80
CA LYS A 46 14.85 11.96 -9.21
C LYS A 46 16.25 12.27 -9.74
N VAL A 47 16.55 11.81 -10.94
CA VAL A 47 17.83 12.17 -11.62
C VAL A 47 17.95 13.67 -11.77
N GLY A 48 19.13 14.20 -11.45
CA GLY A 48 19.44 15.63 -11.50
C GLY A 48 19.06 16.42 -10.25
N GLU A 49 18.34 15.81 -9.30
CA GLU A 49 17.92 16.45 -8.05
C GLU A 49 18.48 15.70 -6.83
N PRO A 50 18.70 16.38 -5.70
CA PRO A 50 18.99 15.70 -4.44
C PRO A 50 17.76 14.95 -3.92
N VAL A 51 17.99 13.94 -3.08
CA VAL A 51 16.92 13.22 -2.39
C VAL A 51 16.12 14.18 -1.50
N ARG A 52 14.79 14.01 -1.50
CA ARG A 52 13.87 14.83 -0.70
C ARG A 52 12.91 13.94 0.08
N TYR A 53 12.53 14.38 1.25
CA TYR A 53 11.44 13.82 2.04
C TYR A 53 10.21 14.74 2.00
N ARG A 54 9.03 14.15 2.08
CA ARG A 54 7.83 14.89 2.43
C ARG A 54 7.67 14.84 3.94
N TYR A 55 7.96 15.97 4.58
CA TYR A 55 7.94 16.15 6.01
C TYR A 55 6.79 17.09 6.38
N ASP A 56 5.84 16.65 7.22
CA ASP A 56 4.63 17.40 7.57
C ASP A 56 3.87 17.99 6.36
N GLY A 57 3.96 17.33 5.21
CA GLY A 57 3.34 17.77 3.97
C GLY A 57 4.24 18.59 3.05
N ASP A 58 5.36 19.12 3.51
CA ASP A 58 6.31 19.90 2.72
C ASP A 58 7.45 19.04 2.16
N LEU A 59 7.95 19.40 0.97
CA LEU A 59 9.12 18.73 0.36
C LEU A 59 10.42 19.35 0.86
N GLU A 60 11.14 18.60 1.69
CA GLU A 60 12.42 19.02 2.26
C GLU A 60 13.58 18.23 1.64
N THR A 61 14.64 18.95 1.29
CA THR A 61 15.86 18.36 0.74
C THR A 61 16.76 17.85 1.86
N ILE A 62 17.35 16.66 1.68
CA ILE A 62 18.39 16.17 2.59
C ILE A 62 19.55 17.15 2.61
N GLU A 63 19.98 17.56 3.81
CA GLU A 63 21.05 18.52 3.99
C GLU A 63 22.38 18.03 3.36
N GLY A 64 22.99 18.88 2.53
CA GLY A 64 24.21 18.54 1.80
C GLY A 64 24.07 17.40 0.78
N GLY A 65 22.83 17.08 0.36
CA GLY A 65 22.57 16.04 -0.63
C GLY A 65 23.10 16.44 -2.02
N GLU A 66 23.84 15.52 -2.66
CA GLU A 66 24.27 15.67 -4.05
C GLU A 66 23.13 15.32 -5.02
N PRO A 67 23.06 15.94 -6.21
CA PRO A 67 22.13 15.53 -7.25
C PRO A 67 22.33 14.07 -7.64
N LEU A 68 21.23 13.32 -7.77
CA LEU A 68 21.25 11.91 -8.15
C LEU A 68 21.64 11.75 -9.63
N THR A 69 22.54 10.82 -9.90
CA THR A 69 22.76 10.31 -11.26
C THR A 69 21.89 9.09 -11.52
N GLU A 70 21.67 8.74 -12.78
CA GLU A 70 20.94 7.52 -13.18
C GLU A 70 21.54 6.27 -12.54
N GLU A 71 22.86 6.17 -12.45
CA GLU A 71 23.55 5.04 -11.84
C GLU A 71 23.28 4.93 -10.34
N ILE A 72 23.42 6.05 -9.61
CA ILE A 72 23.14 6.10 -8.17
C ILE A 72 21.68 5.75 -7.90
N LEU A 73 20.74 6.29 -8.69
CA LEU A 73 19.33 6.04 -8.50
C LEU A 73 18.97 4.56 -8.74
N ARG A 74 19.56 3.91 -9.76
CA ARG A 74 19.43 2.48 -9.98
C ARG A 74 19.97 1.64 -8.81
N GLU A 75 21.10 2.00 -8.28
CA GLU A 75 21.69 1.32 -7.11
C GLU A 75 20.80 1.45 -5.86
N LEU A 76 20.07 2.54 -5.71
CA LEU A 76 19.13 2.75 -4.60
C LEU A 76 17.81 1.98 -4.79
N ILE A 77 17.25 1.98 -6.01
CA ILE A 77 15.88 1.46 -6.25
C ILE A 77 15.89 -0.02 -6.61
N PHE A 78 16.84 -0.50 -7.41
CA PHE A 78 16.83 -1.86 -7.94
C PHE A 78 16.88 -2.96 -6.85
N PRO A 79 17.52 -2.76 -5.68
CA PRO A 79 17.42 -3.73 -4.58
C PRO A 79 15.99 -3.97 -4.09
N LEU A 80 15.09 -3.00 -4.26
CA LEU A 80 13.73 -3.00 -3.72
C LEU A 80 12.68 -3.65 -4.63
N ILE A 81 13.05 -3.96 -5.88
CA ILE A 81 12.14 -4.47 -6.91
C ILE A 81 12.61 -5.78 -7.51
N SER A 82 11.68 -6.54 -8.10
CA SER A 82 11.97 -7.82 -8.72
C SER A 82 12.85 -7.69 -9.98
N GLN A 83 13.52 -8.78 -10.35
CA GLN A 83 14.35 -8.83 -11.57
C GLN A 83 13.54 -8.52 -12.83
N SER A 84 12.30 -9.00 -12.91
CA SER A 84 11.42 -8.72 -14.05
C SER A 84 11.07 -7.23 -14.16
N GLN A 85 10.81 -6.58 -13.03
CA GLN A 85 10.53 -5.13 -12.99
C GLN A 85 11.77 -4.31 -13.39
N ARG A 86 12.97 -4.69 -12.92
CA ARG A 86 14.23 -4.06 -13.35
C ARG A 86 14.43 -4.13 -14.86
N GLN A 87 14.19 -5.32 -15.42
CA GLN A 87 14.34 -5.53 -16.87
C GLN A 87 13.32 -4.70 -17.65
N SER A 88 12.08 -4.65 -17.18
CA SER A 88 11.03 -3.83 -17.80
C SER A 88 11.36 -2.34 -17.83
N LEU A 89 11.94 -1.79 -16.75
CA LEU A 89 12.39 -0.39 -16.68
C LEU A 89 13.53 -0.09 -17.66
N ILE A 90 14.42 -1.06 -17.87
CA ILE A 90 15.56 -0.92 -18.79
C ILE A 90 15.07 -0.97 -20.24
N ASP A 91 14.20 -1.93 -20.56
CA ASP A 91 13.75 -2.20 -21.94
C ASP A 91 12.67 -1.22 -22.41
N ASN A 92 11.89 -0.66 -21.48
CA ASN A 92 10.76 0.23 -21.73
C ASN A 92 10.76 1.45 -20.83
N PRO A 93 11.53 2.51 -21.13
CA PRO A 93 11.58 3.74 -20.32
C PRO A 93 10.25 4.51 -20.26
N GLN A 94 9.24 4.14 -21.06
CA GLN A 94 7.91 4.75 -21.05
C GLN A 94 6.95 4.05 -20.07
N LEU A 95 7.39 2.98 -19.43
CA LEU A 95 6.58 2.21 -18.52
C LEU A 95 6.73 2.73 -17.09
N ASP A 96 5.61 3.05 -16.47
CA ASP A 96 5.55 3.29 -15.03
C ASP A 96 5.42 1.96 -14.31
N ILE A 97 6.15 1.78 -13.22
CA ILE A 97 6.08 0.59 -12.37
C ILE A 97 5.59 0.96 -10.98
N ASP A 98 4.42 0.43 -10.63
CA ASP A 98 3.98 0.38 -9.25
C ASP A 98 4.49 -0.91 -8.59
N SER A 99 5.11 -0.77 -7.43
CA SER A 99 5.67 -1.88 -6.65
C SER A 99 5.45 -1.66 -5.17
N GLY A 100 5.60 -2.71 -4.37
CA GLY A 100 5.63 -2.63 -2.92
C GLY A 100 6.96 -3.16 -2.39
N TYR A 101 7.45 -2.57 -1.34
CA TYR A 101 8.61 -3.02 -0.60
C TYR A 101 8.25 -3.17 0.88
N SER A 102 8.53 -4.35 1.45
CA SER A 102 8.35 -4.63 2.88
C SER A 102 9.71 -4.61 3.57
N TRP A 103 9.87 -3.69 4.49
CA TRP A 103 11.04 -3.65 5.37
C TRP A 103 10.74 -4.46 6.64
N GLU A 104 10.99 -5.77 6.55
CA GLU A 104 10.60 -6.75 7.56
C GLU A 104 11.15 -6.44 8.96
N GLU A 105 12.41 -5.97 9.05
CA GLU A 105 13.06 -5.65 10.34
C GLU A 105 12.29 -4.58 11.13
N LYS A 106 11.78 -3.56 10.43
CA LYS A 106 11.03 -2.44 11.03
C LYS A 106 9.51 -2.61 10.93
N LYS A 107 9.03 -3.65 10.24
CA LYS A 107 7.61 -3.87 9.94
C LYS A 107 6.97 -2.67 9.25
N ILE A 108 7.70 -2.02 8.35
CA ILE A 108 7.25 -0.89 7.57
C ILE A 108 7.09 -1.33 6.12
N ASN A 109 5.96 -0.99 5.52
CA ASN A 109 5.68 -1.26 4.12
C ASN A 109 5.68 0.04 3.33
N PHE A 110 6.20 -0.02 2.11
CA PHE A 110 6.26 1.11 1.19
C PHE A 110 5.60 0.76 -0.13
N ARG A 111 4.89 1.71 -0.69
CA ARG A 111 4.49 1.72 -2.09
C ARG A 111 5.52 2.51 -2.87
N LEU A 112 5.99 1.95 -3.99
CA LEU A 112 6.91 2.57 -4.91
C LEU A 112 6.20 2.84 -6.22
N ASN A 113 6.32 4.06 -6.73
CA ASN A 113 6.02 4.39 -8.12
C ASN A 113 7.34 4.82 -8.78
N ILE A 114 7.75 4.09 -9.81
CA ILE A 114 9.00 4.30 -10.55
C ILE A 114 8.61 4.63 -11.99
N PHE A 115 9.10 5.75 -12.48
CA PHE A 115 8.78 6.27 -13.80
C PHE A 115 9.97 7.01 -14.41
N HIS A 116 9.86 7.38 -15.68
CA HIS A 116 10.82 8.26 -16.33
C HIS A 116 10.15 9.57 -16.71
N ASP A 117 10.85 10.66 -16.46
CA ASP A 117 10.47 11.98 -16.97
C ASP A 117 11.54 12.50 -17.96
N ARG A 118 11.46 13.79 -18.31
CA ARG A 118 12.39 14.44 -19.24
C ARG A 118 13.87 14.29 -18.83
N ASP A 119 14.16 14.26 -17.54
CA ASP A 119 15.52 14.34 -17.00
C ASP A 119 16.09 12.95 -16.68
N GLY A 120 15.26 11.90 -16.71
CA GLY A 120 15.64 10.51 -16.45
C GLY A 120 14.69 9.79 -15.51
N MET A 121 15.19 8.75 -14.84
CA MET A 121 14.40 7.95 -13.91
C MET A 121 14.05 8.74 -12.64
N ALA A 122 12.86 8.49 -12.13
CA ALA A 122 12.39 9.02 -10.86
C ALA A 122 11.67 7.92 -10.05
N CYS A 123 11.65 8.07 -8.74
CA CYS A 123 10.91 7.19 -7.84
C CYS A 123 10.30 7.99 -6.70
N VAL A 124 9.05 7.68 -6.41
CA VAL A 124 8.39 8.12 -5.18
C VAL A 124 8.10 6.89 -4.34
N MET A 125 8.60 6.87 -3.11
CA MET A 125 8.29 5.84 -2.13
C MET A 125 7.40 6.45 -1.07
N ARG A 126 6.19 5.91 -0.92
CA ARG A 126 5.24 6.29 0.13
C ARG A 126 5.21 5.23 1.20
N MET A 127 5.37 5.65 2.45
CA MET A 127 5.17 4.76 3.59
C MET A 127 3.68 4.42 3.73
N LEU A 128 3.36 3.14 3.84
CA LEU A 128 2.01 2.70 4.18
C LEU A 128 1.78 2.83 5.69
N PRO A 129 0.54 3.07 6.13
CA PRO A 129 0.24 3.17 7.55
C PRO A 129 0.72 1.94 8.32
N LYS A 130 1.45 2.16 9.42
CA LYS A 130 1.96 1.09 10.29
C LYS A 130 0.86 0.43 11.12
N HIS A 131 -0.19 1.17 11.39
CA HIS A 131 -1.24 0.79 12.31
C HIS A 131 -2.61 0.96 11.67
N ILE A 132 -3.47 -0.02 11.87
CA ILE A 132 -4.89 0.07 11.51
C ILE A 132 -5.59 0.68 12.73
N PRO A 133 -6.28 1.82 12.58
CA PRO A 133 -7.01 2.40 13.70
C PRO A 133 -8.04 1.42 14.26
N GLU A 134 -8.18 1.40 15.59
CA GLU A 134 -9.24 0.62 16.20
C GLU A 134 -10.62 1.15 15.76
N ILE A 135 -11.59 0.26 15.64
CA ILE A 135 -12.88 0.60 15.04
C ILE A 135 -13.63 1.71 15.81
N ASP A 136 -13.37 1.81 17.12
CA ASP A 136 -13.94 2.87 17.97
C ASP A 136 -13.32 4.24 17.68
N GLU A 137 -12.13 4.30 17.12
CA GLU A 137 -11.40 5.53 16.77
C GLU A 137 -11.85 6.12 15.43
N ILE A 138 -12.57 5.35 14.61
CA ILE A 138 -13.05 5.78 13.28
C ILE A 138 -14.09 6.92 13.38
N GLY A 139 -14.71 7.11 14.52
CA GLY A 139 -15.66 8.21 14.76
C GLY A 139 -17.06 7.94 14.21
N PHE A 140 -17.51 6.69 14.19
CA PHE A 140 -18.91 6.39 13.91
C PHE A 140 -19.83 7.14 14.91
N MET A 141 -20.80 7.88 14.40
CA MET A 141 -21.77 8.62 15.25
C MET A 141 -22.56 7.71 16.19
N ASN A 142 -22.74 6.44 15.78
CA ASN A 142 -23.41 5.41 16.57
C ASN A 142 -22.62 4.10 16.43
N ALA A 143 -22.07 3.62 17.54
CA ALA A 143 -21.34 2.36 17.60
C ALA A 143 -22.16 1.16 17.09
N LYS A 144 -23.50 1.19 17.24
CA LYS A 144 -24.36 0.14 16.73
C LYS A 144 -24.20 -0.10 15.21
N VAL A 145 -23.86 0.93 14.44
CA VAL A 145 -23.67 0.81 12.98
C VAL A 145 -22.55 -0.15 12.64
N TRP A 146 -21.36 0.06 13.22
CA TRP A 146 -20.24 -0.84 12.93
C TRP A 146 -20.42 -2.21 13.58
N GLN A 147 -21.06 -2.29 14.77
CA GLN A 147 -21.38 -3.56 15.41
C GLN A 147 -22.29 -4.40 14.51
N ASP A 148 -23.39 -3.81 14.00
CA ASP A 148 -24.30 -4.49 13.09
C ASP A 148 -23.54 -4.96 11.81
N ILE A 149 -22.66 -4.13 11.23
CA ILE A 149 -21.87 -4.50 10.05
C ILE A 149 -20.94 -5.68 10.35
N THR A 150 -20.25 -5.68 11.48
CA THR A 150 -19.30 -6.75 11.82
C THR A 150 -19.96 -8.08 12.18
N GLU A 151 -21.24 -8.08 12.51
CA GLU A 151 -22.05 -9.29 12.74
C GLU A 151 -22.66 -9.90 11.47
N LEU A 152 -22.70 -9.13 10.36
CA LEU A 152 -23.24 -9.62 9.10
C LEU A 152 -22.50 -10.88 8.63
N LYS A 153 -23.26 -11.81 8.07
CA LYS A 153 -22.71 -13.02 7.44
C LYS A 153 -22.77 -12.95 5.92
N GLN A 154 -23.66 -12.14 5.38
CA GLN A 154 -23.85 -11.96 3.94
C GLN A 154 -24.41 -10.57 3.65
N GLY A 155 -24.28 -10.13 2.42
CA GLY A 155 -24.79 -8.85 1.93
C GLY A 155 -23.67 -7.96 1.42
N LEU A 156 -24.03 -6.80 0.89
CA LEU A 156 -23.10 -5.81 0.37
C LEU A 156 -23.07 -4.58 1.28
N VAL A 157 -21.90 -4.24 1.77
CA VAL A 157 -21.61 -2.99 2.51
C VAL A 157 -20.77 -2.08 1.63
N LEU A 158 -21.25 -0.86 1.41
CA LEU A 158 -20.56 0.15 0.62
C LEU A 158 -20.18 1.35 1.49
N VAL A 159 -18.91 1.69 1.50
CA VAL A 159 -18.40 2.94 2.08
C VAL A 159 -18.16 3.94 0.95
N THR A 160 -18.90 5.06 0.97
CA THR A 160 -18.87 6.04 -0.11
C THR A 160 -18.31 7.38 0.35
N GLY A 161 -17.72 8.13 -0.57
CA GLY A 161 -17.17 9.45 -0.30
C GLY A 161 -16.04 9.84 -1.24
N VAL A 162 -15.61 11.09 -1.14
CA VAL A 162 -14.49 11.63 -1.95
C VAL A 162 -13.16 10.96 -1.59
N THR A 163 -12.16 11.12 -2.43
CA THR A 163 -10.79 10.67 -2.14
C THR A 163 -10.28 11.33 -0.85
N GLY A 164 -9.62 10.55 0.00
CA GLY A 164 -9.09 11.04 1.28
C GLY A 164 -10.11 11.15 2.42
N SER A 165 -11.38 10.74 2.23
CA SER A 165 -12.42 10.78 3.28
C SER A 165 -12.33 9.64 4.30
N GLY A 166 -11.33 8.75 4.22
CA GLY A 166 -11.14 7.66 5.17
C GLY A 166 -11.87 6.35 4.81
N LYS A 167 -12.35 6.18 3.56
CA LYS A 167 -13.07 4.96 3.13
C LYS A 167 -12.28 3.68 3.37
N SER A 168 -11.05 3.61 2.85
CA SER A 168 -10.16 2.43 3.01
C SER A 168 -9.82 2.19 4.47
N THR A 169 -9.57 3.26 5.24
CA THR A 169 -9.30 3.18 6.68
C THR A 169 -10.50 2.60 7.44
N THR A 170 -11.70 3.06 7.13
CA THR A 170 -12.94 2.55 7.74
C THR A 170 -13.13 1.05 7.46
N ILE A 171 -12.94 0.62 6.21
CA ILE A 171 -13.04 -0.80 5.85
C ILE A 171 -11.92 -1.61 6.50
N ALA A 172 -10.69 -1.08 6.53
CA ALA A 172 -9.57 -1.74 7.18
C ALA A 172 -9.85 -2.00 8.67
N SER A 173 -10.38 -1.01 9.39
CA SER A 173 -10.75 -1.16 10.80
C SER A 173 -11.89 -2.17 11.01
N ILE A 174 -12.88 -2.22 10.11
CA ILE A 174 -13.95 -3.23 10.12
C ILE A 174 -13.34 -4.63 9.91
N ILE A 175 -12.47 -4.81 8.92
CA ILE A 175 -11.81 -6.08 8.61
C ILE A 175 -10.94 -6.52 9.79
N ASP A 176 -10.17 -5.61 10.36
CA ASP A 176 -9.28 -5.90 11.48
C ASP A 176 -10.06 -6.33 12.73
N TYR A 177 -11.16 -5.65 13.04
CA TYR A 177 -12.06 -6.06 14.13
C TYR A 177 -12.62 -7.46 13.89
N ILE A 178 -13.08 -7.76 12.67
CA ILE A 178 -13.58 -9.10 12.31
C ILE A 178 -12.46 -10.13 12.43
N ASN A 179 -11.25 -9.81 11.94
CA ASN A 179 -10.08 -10.67 12.02
C ASN A 179 -9.73 -11.07 13.46
N LYS A 180 -9.83 -10.12 14.40
CA LYS A 180 -9.58 -10.32 15.83
C LYS A 180 -10.69 -11.08 16.55
N SER A 181 -11.94 -11.03 16.05
CA SER A 181 -13.13 -11.52 16.78
C SER A 181 -13.80 -12.74 16.16
N ARG A 182 -13.60 -13.02 14.87
CA ARG A 182 -14.33 -14.09 14.14
C ARG A 182 -13.38 -15.08 13.48
N LYS A 183 -13.79 -16.36 13.44
CA LYS A 183 -13.11 -17.41 12.67
C LYS A 183 -13.69 -17.43 11.26
N ALA A 184 -13.13 -16.61 10.38
CA ALA A 184 -13.63 -16.41 9.02
C ALA A 184 -12.51 -16.52 7.97
N ARG A 185 -12.87 -16.82 6.74
CA ARG A 185 -12.00 -16.72 5.58
C ARG A 185 -12.22 -15.36 4.92
N ILE A 186 -11.21 -14.49 4.93
CA ILE A 186 -11.27 -13.14 4.37
C ILE A 186 -10.37 -13.07 3.15
N ILE A 187 -10.88 -12.58 2.04
CA ILE A 187 -10.09 -12.32 0.82
C ILE A 187 -10.23 -10.85 0.47
N THR A 188 -9.11 -10.18 0.25
CA THR A 188 -9.10 -8.80 -0.22
C THR A 188 -8.56 -8.73 -1.65
N LEU A 189 -9.17 -7.87 -2.45
CA LEU A 189 -8.78 -7.53 -3.82
C LEU A 189 -8.59 -6.02 -3.86
N GLU A 190 -7.35 -5.54 -3.98
CA GLU A 190 -6.99 -4.14 -3.73
C GLU A 190 -6.16 -3.53 -4.87
N ASP A 191 -6.21 -2.21 -5.01
CA ASP A 191 -5.47 -1.43 -6.01
C ASP A 191 -5.02 -0.07 -5.46
N PRO A 192 -3.87 -0.02 -4.80
CA PRO A 192 -3.07 -1.11 -4.21
C PRO A 192 -3.53 -1.49 -2.79
N ILE A 193 -2.81 -2.45 -2.17
CA ILE A 193 -2.94 -2.73 -0.73
C ILE A 193 -2.48 -1.49 0.05
N GLU A 194 -3.36 -0.95 0.91
CA GLU A 194 -3.04 0.20 1.78
C GLU A 194 -2.69 -0.23 3.21
N TYR A 195 -3.32 -1.28 3.73
CA TYR A 195 -3.09 -1.83 5.06
C TYR A 195 -2.73 -3.30 4.99
N ILE A 196 -1.72 -3.72 5.74
CA ILE A 196 -1.31 -5.13 5.81
C ILE A 196 -1.97 -5.78 7.03
N PHE A 197 -2.73 -6.85 6.79
CA PHE A 197 -3.35 -7.64 7.84
C PHE A 197 -2.50 -8.86 8.18
N SER A 198 -2.32 -9.10 9.47
CA SER A 198 -1.84 -10.39 9.98
C SER A 198 -3.04 -11.26 10.35
N SER A 199 -3.06 -12.51 9.89
CA SER A 199 -4.14 -13.45 10.28
C SER A 199 -4.11 -13.72 11.79
N GLU A 200 -5.25 -13.55 12.46
CA GLU A 200 -5.44 -13.81 13.89
C GLU A 200 -6.49 -14.91 14.10
N GLN A 201 -7.75 -14.54 14.39
CA GLN A 201 -8.86 -15.50 14.42
C GLN A 201 -9.29 -15.89 13.00
N SER A 202 -9.21 -14.96 12.07
CA SER A 202 -9.52 -15.19 10.65
C SER A 202 -8.28 -15.57 9.85
N LEU A 203 -8.50 -16.24 8.73
CA LEU A 203 -7.47 -16.46 7.71
C LEU A 203 -7.64 -15.43 6.60
N ILE A 204 -6.65 -14.54 6.44
CA ILE A 204 -6.69 -13.45 5.46
C ILE A 204 -5.76 -13.75 4.28
N SER A 205 -6.24 -13.48 3.07
CA SER A 205 -5.41 -13.40 1.86
C SER A 205 -5.65 -12.07 1.16
N GLN A 206 -4.59 -11.29 1.00
CA GLN A 206 -4.61 -10.01 0.30
C GLN A 206 -4.02 -10.16 -1.10
N ARG A 207 -4.74 -9.63 -2.10
CA ARG A 207 -4.32 -9.67 -3.51
C ARG A 207 -4.33 -8.27 -4.08
N GLU A 208 -3.24 -7.90 -4.75
CA GLU A 208 -3.02 -6.58 -5.32
C GLU A 208 -3.05 -6.61 -6.84
N LEU A 209 -3.76 -5.66 -7.43
CA LEU A 209 -3.82 -5.47 -8.88
C LEU A 209 -2.41 -5.24 -9.46
N GLY A 210 -2.14 -5.89 -10.58
CA GLY A 210 -0.83 -5.81 -11.24
C GLY A 210 0.28 -6.69 -10.63
N LYS A 211 0.05 -7.32 -9.44
CA LYS A 211 1.00 -8.27 -8.84
C LYS A 211 0.48 -9.70 -8.88
N ASN A 212 -0.56 -9.97 -8.14
CA ASN A 212 -1.19 -11.29 -8.03
C ASN A 212 -2.69 -11.26 -8.35
N LEU A 213 -3.16 -10.17 -8.92
CA LEU A 213 -4.49 -9.93 -9.43
C LEU A 213 -4.39 -9.25 -10.80
N ILE A 214 -5.00 -9.84 -11.84
CA ILE A 214 -4.97 -9.28 -13.20
C ILE A 214 -5.99 -8.16 -13.36
N ASP A 215 -7.21 -8.39 -12.87
CA ASP A 215 -8.30 -7.44 -12.82
C ASP A 215 -9.29 -7.84 -11.70
N PHE A 216 -10.14 -6.90 -11.27
CA PHE A 216 -11.13 -7.15 -10.23
C PHE A 216 -12.16 -8.21 -10.61
N PRO A 217 -12.76 -8.23 -11.83
CA PRO A 217 -13.70 -9.26 -12.22
C PRO A 217 -13.14 -10.67 -12.14
N ASN A 218 -11.92 -10.92 -12.64
CA ASN A 218 -11.27 -12.23 -12.58
C ASN A 218 -10.89 -12.61 -11.14
N GLY A 219 -10.39 -11.64 -10.39
CA GLY A 219 -10.09 -11.82 -8.97
C GLY A 219 -11.30 -12.23 -8.16
N LEU A 220 -12.43 -11.57 -8.37
CA LEU A 220 -13.68 -11.85 -7.65
C LEU A 220 -14.24 -13.22 -8.03
N ARG A 221 -14.22 -13.60 -9.32
CA ARG A 221 -14.57 -14.97 -9.74
C ARG A 221 -13.66 -16.03 -9.12
N SER A 222 -12.37 -15.72 -8.95
CA SER A 222 -11.41 -16.63 -8.30
C SER A 222 -11.69 -16.73 -6.82
N ALA A 223 -11.87 -15.61 -6.14
CA ALA A 223 -12.15 -15.53 -4.72
C ALA A 223 -13.35 -16.38 -4.31
N LEU A 224 -14.43 -16.38 -5.10
CA LEU A 224 -15.62 -17.21 -4.86
C LEU A 224 -15.36 -18.72 -4.86
N ARG A 225 -14.22 -19.17 -5.39
CA ARG A 225 -13.80 -20.59 -5.36
C ARG A 225 -12.82 -20.92 -4.23
N GLU A 226 -12.46 -19.92 -3.44
CA GLU A 226 -11.51 -20.02 -2.33
C GLU A 226 -12.19 -20.16 -0.96
N ASN A 227 -13.51 -20.47 -0.98
CA ASN A 227 -14.38 -20.62 0.19
C ASN A 227 -14.33 -19.41 1.14
N PRO A 228 -14.58 -18.19 0.64
CA PRO A 228 -14.56 -17.00 1.48
C PRO A 228 -15.84 -16.86 2.29
N ASP A 229 -15.74 -16.33 3.49
CA ASP A 229 -16.87 -15.79 4.24
C ASP A 229 -17.03 -14.29 3.92
N ILE A 230 -15.89 -13.60 3.74
CA ILE A 230 -15.84 -12.16 3.52
C ILE A 230 -14.94 -11.86 2.33
N ILE A 231 -15.40 -11.00 1.43
CA ILE A 231 -14.64 -10.50 0.30
C ILE A 231 -14.59 -8.97 0.38
N TYR A 232 -13.40 -8.40 0.43
CA TYR A 232 -13.20 -6.97 0.25
C TYR A 232 -12.77 -6.70 -1.19
N VAL A 233 -13.54 -5.88 -1.89
CA VAL A 233 -13.21 -5.35 -3.21
C VAL A 233 -12.86 -3.89 -3.01
N GLY A 234 -11.59 -3.53 -3.18
CA GLY A 234 -11.06 -2.22 -2.84
C GLY A 234 -11.92 -1.07 -3.36
N GLU A 235 -12.34 -1.16 -4.61
CA GLU A 235 -13.31 -0.26 -5.20
C GLU A 235 -14.09 -0.89 -6.37
N ILE A 236 -15.29 -0.40 -6.61
CA ILE A 236 -16.11 -0.77 -7.78
C ILE A 236 -16.01 0.36 -8.81
N ARG A 237 -15.30 0.11 -9.92
CA ARG A 237 -15.10 1.08 -11.01
C ARG A 237 -15.93 0.77 -12.25
N ASP A 238 -16.47 -0.44 -12.38
CA ASP A 238 -17.18 -0.90 -13.58
C ASP A 238 -18.40 -1.75 -13.26
N ALA A 239 -19.30 -1.86 -14.23
CA ALA A 239 -20.54 -2.59 -14.07
C ALA A 239 -20.34 -4.11 -13.88
N THR A 240 -19.28 -4.69 -14.44
CA THR A 240 -19.00 -6.13 -14.31
C THR A 240 -18.58 -6.46 -12.88
N THR A 241 -17.69 -5.67 -12.30
CA THR A 241 -17.29 -5.78 -10.90
C THR A 241 -18.49 -5.60 -9.97
N ALA A 242 -19.36 -4.60 -10.26
CA ALA A 242 -20.59 -4.36 -9.47
C ALA A 242 -21.54 -5.57 -9.50
N GLN A 243 -21.80 -6.15 -10.67
CA GLN A 243 -22.66 -7.32 -10.82
C GLN A 243 -22.12 -8.54 -10.08
N LEU A 244 -20.81 -8.78 -10.16
CA LEU A 244 -20.16 -9.89 -9.46
C LEU A 244 -20.18 -9.70 -7.95
N ALA A 245 -19.97 -8.48 -7.45
CA ALA A 245 -20.04 -8.15 -6.03
C ALA A 245 -21.47 -8.36 -5.48
N LEU A 246 -22.49 -7.91 -6.21
CA LEU A 246 -23.89 -8.15 -5.86
C LEU A 246 -24.22 -9.65 -5.86
N SER A 247 -23.81 -10.39 -6.89
CA SER A 247 -24.04 -11.84 -6.97
C SER A 247 -23.37 -12.59 -5.81
N ALA A 248 -22.14 -12.21 -5.44
CA ALA A 248 -21.46 -12.77 -4.28
C ALA A 248 -22.22 -12.49 -2.98
N ALA A 249 -22.71 -11.27 -2.80
CA ALA A 249 -23.50 -10.88 -1.63
C ALA A 249 -24.84 -11.63 -1.54
N GLU A 250 -25.49 -11.89 -2.67
CA GLU A 250 -26.75 -12.67 -2.74
C GLU A 250 -26.52 -14.16 -2.48
N THR A 251 -25.34 -14.68 -2.78
CA THR A 251 -25.01 -16.11 -2.66
C THR A 251 -24.34 -16.49 -1.33
N GLY A 252 -24.46 -15.65 -0.31
CA GLY A 252 -24.10 -16.01 1.06
C GLY A 252 -22.76 -15.46 1.56
N HIS A 253 -22.15 -14.49 0.84
CA HIS A 253 -20.91 -13.87 1.25
C HIS A 253 -21.13 -12.43 1.76
N LEU A 254 -20.35 -12.00 2.75
CA LEU A 254 -20.26 -10.60 3.10
C LEU A 254 -19.28 -9.91 2.14
N VAL A 255 -19.77 -8.97 1.36
CA VAL A 255 -18.93 -8.18 0.45
C VAL A 255 -18.80 -6.77 0.99
N LEU A 256 -17.56 -6.33 1.18
CA LEU A 256 -17.21 -4.95 1.56
C LEU A 256 -16.61 -4.26 0.34
N SER A 257 -16.97 -3.01 0.07
CA SER A 257 -16.36 -2.26 -1.02
C SER A 257 -16.47 -0.75 -0.83
N THR A 258 -15.74 -0.02 -1.70
CA THR A 258 -15.82 1.45 -1.76
C THR A 258 -16.39 1.92 -3.08
N LEU A 259 -17.02 3.11 -3.04
CA LEU A 259 -17.43 3.86 -4.22
C LEU A 259 -16.96 5.31 -4.10
N HIS A 260 -16.46 5.85 -5.19
CA HIS A 260 -16.21 7.28 -5.31
C HIS A 260 -17.49 8.01 -5.70
N THR A 261 -17.79 9.11 -5.00
CA THR A 261 -18.95 9.97 -5.26
C THR A 261 -18.48 11.37 -5.62
#